data_50eca15a23873e0fc5ef974b1ce05af1
#
_entry.id   50eca15a23873e0fc5ef974b1ce05af1
#
_cell.length_a   1.000
_cell.length_b   1.000
_cell.length_c   1.000
_cell.angle_alpha   90.00
_cell.angle_beta   90.00
_cell.angle_gamma   90.00
#
_symmetry.space_group_name_H-M   'P 1'
#
loop_
_entity.id
_entity.type
_entity.pdbx_description
1 polymer ?
#
loop_
_entity_poly.entity_id
_entity_poly.type
_entity_poly.pdbx_seq_one_letter_code
_entity_poly.pdbx_strand_id
1 'polypeptide(L)'
;MQIKNRYSLIIEHIFRSKFKAGAKSLDFQRDEFGKVAKKLRIRLPKNLGDLVYSFRYRAALPKSIQSKARKGQTWIIRPAGRGKYRFVLVPNVPLVPNRNMTATKVPDSTPGVVAKYASNDEQALLAKVRYNRLVDIFLGVTCYSLQNHLRTTVPGLGQVETDELYVGVDKKGSHYIVPVQAKGGADKLSIVQIEQDIAVCSHKFPLLICRPVAAQFMQDEIIALFEFEEGEKGVGIASEKHYKLVPPEDVTDSDLETYRTRVSKL
;
A
#
# COMPACT_ATOMS: atom_id res chain seq x y z
N MET A 1 -13.38 -2.21 27.78
CA MET A 1 -11.92 -2.17 27.95
C MET A 1 -11.30 -3.08 26.90
N GLN A 2 -10.75 -2.54 25.80
CA GLN A 2 -10.14 -3.39 24.75
C GLN A 2 -8.93 -4.11 25.37
N ILE A 3 -8.93 -5.45 25.31
CA ILE A 3 -7.78 -6.27 25.71
C ILE A 3 -6.61 -5.85 24.80
N LYS A 4 -5.65 -5.15 25.36
CA LYS A 4 -4.45 -4.74 24.61
C LYS A 4 -3.75 -5.99 24.09
N ASN A 5 -3.63 -6.11 22.78
CA ASN A 5 -2.87 -7.20 22.17
C ASN A 5 -1.45 -7.20 22.75
N ARG A 6 -0.93 -8.38 23.11
CA ARG A 6 0.44 -8.59 23.64
C ARG A 6 1.53 -7.89 22.82
N TYR A 7 1.36 -7.81 21.49
CA TYR A 7 2.30 -7.10 20.60
C TYR A 7 2.28 -5.59 20.85
N SER A 8 1.10 -5.01 21.09
CA SER A 8 0.95 -3.61 21.44
C SER A 8 1.67 -3.25 22.72
N LEU A 9 1.61 -4.11 23.75
CA LEU A 9 2.31 -3.87 25.03
C LEU A 9 3.82 -3.86 24.86
N ILE A 10 4.38 -4.77 24.06
CA ILE A 10 5.82 -4.84 23.81
C ILE A 10 6.29 -3.60 23.05
N ILE A 11 5.60 -3.24 21.96
CA ILE A 11 6.00 -2.12 21.10
C ILE A 11 5.84 -0.77 21.84
N GLU A 12 4.78 -0.62 22.64
CA GLU A 12 4.60 0.55 23.50
C GLU A 12 5.73 0.68 24.53
N HIS A 13 6.15 -0.41 25.15
CA HIS A 13 7.23 -0.39 26.14
C HIS A 13 8.56 0.03 25.51
N ILE A 14 8.89 -0.53 24.32
CA ILE A 14 10.10 -0.14 23.59
C ILE A 14 10.05 1.33 23.20
N PHE A 15 8.93 1.79 22.65
CA PHE A 15 8.79 3.19 22.27
C PHE A 15 8.97 4.11 23.48
N ARG A 16 8.28 3.85 24.58
CA ARG A 16 8.33 4.68 25.80
C ARG A 16 9.73 4.75 26.42
N SER A 17 10.48 3.65 26.39
CA SER A 17 11.84 3.62 26.96
C SER A 17 12.84 4.47 26.20
N LYS A 18 12.55 4.80 24.93
CA LYS A 18 13.44 5.55 24.04
C LYS A 18 12.94 6.95 23.72
N PHE A 19 11.63 7.18 23.88
CA PHE A 19 11.01 8.42 23.46
C PHE A 19 11.45 9.60 24.34
N LYS A 20 11.94 10.64 23.68
CA LYS A 20 12.18 11.97 24.25
C LYS A 20 11.33 12.99 23.49
N ALA A 21 10.84 14.02 24.17
CA ALA A 21 10.07 15.08 23.54
C ALA A 21 10.85 15.71 22.37
N GLY A 22 10.19 15.85 21.22
CA GLY A 22 10.82 16.39 20.01
C GLY A 22 11.53 15.37 19.13
N ALA A 23 11.68 14.11 19.56
CA ALA A 23 12.26 13.06 18.74
C ALA A 23 11.47 12.87 17.43
N LYS A 24 12.19 12.71 16.31
CA LYS A 24 11.63 12.41 14.99
C LYS A 24 11.86 10.96 14.56
N SER A 25 12.80 10.28 15.21
CA SER A 25 13.10 8.87 14.97
C SER A 25 13.67 8.21 16.22
N LEU A 26 13.46 6.87 16.36
CA LEU A 26 13.94 6.07 17.47
C LEU A 26 14.33 4.68 16.97
N ASP A 27 15.59 4.31 17.12
CA ASP A 27 16.09 3.01 16.72
C ASP A 27 15.80 1.95 17.78
N PHE A 28 15.47 0.72 17.33
CA PHE A 28 15.32 -0.44 18.19
C PHE A 28 15.68 -1.72 17.44
N GLN A 29 15.94 -2.79 18.22
CA GLN A 29 16.43 -4.05 17.69
C GLN A 29 15.49 -5.20 18.06
N ARG A 30 15.58 -6.28 17.29
CA ARG A 30 14.76 -7.48 17.46
C ARG A 30 14.96 -8.17 18.81
N ASP A 31 16.17 -8.12 19.38
CA ASP A 31 16.48 -8.69 20.69
C ASP A 31 15.78 -7.99 21.86
N GLU A 32 15.42 -6.72 21.69
CA GLU A 32 14.67 -5.96 22.69
C GLU A 32 13.28 -6.54 22.95
N PHE A 33 12.68 -7.23 21.96
CA PHE A 33 11.40 -7.92 22.16
C PHE A 33 11.48 -8.97 23.26
N GLY A 34 12.56 -9.76 23.27
CA GLY A 34 12.79 -10.79 24.27
C GLY A 34 12.96 -10.19 25.68
N LYS A 35 13.75 -9.11 25.79
CA LYS A 35 13.99 -8.43 27.04
C LYS A 35 12.70 -7.84 27.63
N VAL A 36 11.90 -7.17 26.77
CA VAL A 36 10.63 -6.56 27.18
C VAL A 36 9.59 -7.63 27.52
N ALA A 37 9.49 -8.70 26.73
CA ALA A 37 8.54 -9.78 26.99
C ALA A 37 8.81 -10.47 28.34
N LYS A 38 10.07 -10.71 28.69
CA LYS A 38 10.45 -11.22 30.02
C LYS A 38 10.02 -10.27 31.13
N LYS A 39 10.29 -8.96 30.97
CA LYS A 39 9.93 -7.92 31.94
C LYS A 39 8.40 -7.82 32.14
N LEU A 40 7.63 -7.95 31.06
CA LEU A 40 6.16 -7.85 31.10
C LEU A 40 5.46 -9.21 31.33
N ARG A 41 6.23 -10.31 31.49
CA ARG A 41 5.73 -11.68 31.63
C ARG A 41 4.80 -12.09 30.47
N ILE A 42 5.14 -11.68 29.26
CA ILE A 42 4.38 -11.96 28.04
C ILE A 42 5.06 -13.08 27.24
N ARG A 43 4.28 -14.07 26.80
CA ARG A 43 4.77 -15.11 25.90
C ARG A 43 4.92 -14.56 24.47
N LEU A 44 6.13 -14.65 23.93
CA LEU A 44 6.43 -14.27 22.55
C LEU A 44 5.87 -15.29 21.53
N PRO A 45 5.55 -14.83 20.30
CA PRO A 45 5.28 -15.75 19.20
C PRO A 45 6.56 -16.52 18.81
N LYS A 46 6.38 -17.67 18.14
CA LYS A 46 7.52 -18.43 17.59
C LYS A 46 8.33 -17.61 16.60
N ASN A 47 7.66 -16.84 15.77
CA ASN A 47 8.28 -15.91 14.82
C ASN A 47 8.23 -14.45 15.36
N LEU A 48 9.37 -13.94 15.80
CA LEU A 48 9.47 -12.55 16.30
C LEU A 48 9.29 -11.50 15.19
N GLY A 49 9.47 -11.88 13.92
CA GLY A 49 9.21 -11.00 12.78
C GLY A 49 7.75 -10.59 12.67
N ASP A 50 6.82 -11.47 13.04
CA ASP A 50 5.38 -11.22 12.95
C ASP A 50 4.92 -10.01 13.79
N LEU A 51 5.61 -9.74 14.90
CA LEU A 51 5.30 -8.59 15.75
C LEU A 51 5.48 -7.28 14.97
N VAL A 52 6.63 -7.11 14.33
CA VAL A 52 6.92 -5.89 13.54
C VAL A 52 6.14 -5.89 12.24
N TYR A 53 6.03 -7.03 11.58
CA TYR A 53 5.24 -7.17 10.34
C TYR A 53 3.80 -6.70 10.54
N SER A 54 3.19 -7.08 11.67
CA SER A 54 1.83 -6.64 12.01
C SER A 54 1.70 -5.11 12.04
N PHE A 55 2.61 -4.40 12.69
CA PHE A 55 2.55 -2.93 12.80
C PHE A 55 3.05 -2.18 11.57
N ARG A 56 3.77 -2.84 10.69
CA ARG A 56 4.19 -2.24 9.42
C ARG A 56 3.09 -2.29 8.37
N TYR A 57 2.28 -3.36 8.37
CA TYR A 57 1.42 -3.68 7.23
C TYR A 57 -0.06 -3.90 7.57
N ARG A 58 -0.38 -4.32 8.80
CA ARG A 58 -1.74 -4.78 9.13
C ARG A 58 -2.42 -3.97 10.22
N ALA A 59 -1.69 -3.44 11.15
CA ALA A 59 -2.25 -2.78 12.31
C ALA A 59 -1.61 -1.42 12.57
N ALA A 60 -2.42 -0.44 12.94
CA ALA A 60 -1.91 0.85 13.39
C ALA A 60 -1.10 0.68 14.69
N LEU A 61 -0.07 1.48 14.86
CA LEU A 61 0.63 1.60 16.14
C LEU A 61 -0.34 2.03 17.24
N PRO A 62 -0.11 1.57 18.49
CA PRO A 62 -0.97 1.90 19.63
C PRO A 62 -1.23 3.42 19.77
N LYS A 63 -2.45 3.76 20.20
CA LYS A 63 -2.84 5.17 20.43
C LYS A 63 -1.87 5.93 21.34
N SER A 64 -1.27 5.25 22.31
CA SER A 64 -0.26 5.84 23.22
C SER A 64 1.03 6.27 22.51
N ILE A 65 1.38 5.64 21.39
CA ILE A 65 2.49 6.03 20.53
C ILE A 65 2.02 7.16 19.60
N GLN A 66 0.88 6.98 18.94
CA GLN A 66 0.35 7.96 17.99
C GLN A 66 0.04 9.32 18.66
N SER A 67 -0.38 9.33 19.93
CA SER A 67 -0.61 10.57 20.66
C SER A 67 0.67 11.40 20.91
N LYS A 68 1.85 10.85 20.65
CA LYS A 68 3.13 11.58 20.69
C LYS A 68 3.53 12.17 19.34
N ALA A 69 2.75 11.93 18.29
CA ALA A 69 2.93 12.58 17.01
C ALA A 69 2.44 14.03 17.04
N ARG A 70 3.06 14.89 16.24
CA ARG A 70 2.59 16.27 16.04
C ARG A 70 1.34 16.27 15.17
N LYS A 71 0.57 17.34 15.22
CA LYS A 71 -0.61 17.52 14.33
C LYS A 71 -0.20 17.32 12.86
N GLY A 72 -0.95 16.51 12.14
CA GLY A 72 -0.66 16.18 10.73
C GLY A 72 0.48 15.17 10.52
N GLN A 73 0.97 14.53 11.58
CA GLN A 73 2.01 13.50 11.50
C GLN A 73 1.57 12.19 12.17
N THR A 74 2.24 11.10 11.86
CA THR A 74 2.02 9.77 12.42
C THR A 74 3.34 9.05 12.62
N TRP A 75 3.40 8.18 13.63
CA TRP A 75 4.53 7.28 13.82
C TRP A 75 4.33 6.02 12.99
N ILE A 76 5.36 5.61 12.27
CA ILE A 76 5.44 4.33 11.56
C ILE A 76 6.71 3.58 11.96
N ILE A 77 6.80 2.30 11.56
CA ILE A 77 8.03 1.51 11.73
C ILE A 77 8.62 1.24 10.35
N ARG A 78 9.88 1.64 10.15
CA ARG A 78 10.67 1.29 8.98
C ARG A 78 11.74 0.25 9.33
N PRO A 79 12.15 -0.62 8.38
CA PRO A 79 13.35 -1.43 8.56
C PRO A 79 14.59 -0.53 8.58
N ALA A 80 15.61 -0.95 9.32
CA ALA A 80 16.90 -0.26 9.41
C ALA A 80 18.07 -1.27 9.32
N GLY A 81 17.86 -2.36 8.55
CA GLY A 81 18.79 -3.46 8.39
C GLY A 81 18.29 -4.77 9.03
N ARG A 82 19.07 -5.83 8.93
CA ARG A 82 18.69 -7.17 9.45
C ARG A 82 18.49 -7.13 10.97
N GLY A 83 17.23 -7.36 11.39
CA GLY A 83 16.85 -7.33 12.82
C GLY A 83 16.88 -5.95 13.47
N LYS A 84 17.04 -4.89 12.70
CA LYS A 84 17.05 -3.49 13.15
C LYS A 84 15.83 -2.77 12.59
N TYR A 85 15.24 -1.90 13.40
CA TYR A 85 14.03 -1.17 13.06
C TYR A 85 14.13 0.26 13.59
N ARG A 86 13.31 1.14 13.02
CA ARG A 86 13.23 2.54 13.41
C ARG A 86 11.77 2.99 13.46
N PHE A 87 11.34 3.53 14.59
CA PHE A 87 10.16 4.39 14.58
C PHE A 87 10.52 5.69 13.88
N VAL A 88 9.68 6.14 12.98
CA VAL A 88 9.87 7.39 12.25
C VAL A 88 8.58 8.19 12.27
N LEU A 89 8.71 9.49 12.53
CA LEU A 89 7.61 10.43 12.45
C LEU A 89 7.50 10.95 11.03
N VAL A 90 6.38 10.67 10.36
CA VAL A 90 6.13 11.03 8.96
C VAL A 90 4.85 11.84 8.81
N PRO A 91 4.63 12.57 7.70
CA PRO A 91 3.33 13.13 7.39
C PRO A 91 2.24 12.07 7.44
N ASN A 92 1.09 12.40 8.01
CA ASN A 92 -0.05 11.50 8.02
C ASN A 92 -0.80 11.63 6.69
N VAL A 93 -0.46 10.78 5.74
CA VAL A 93 -1.17 10.67 4.46
C VAL A 93 -2.33 9.69 4.66
N PRO A 94 -3.59 10.14 4.57
CA PRO A 94 -4.73 9.25 4.67
C PRO A 94 -4.81 8.38 3.41
N LEU A 95 -4.39 7.13 3.52
CA LEU A 95 -4.49 6.12 2.45
C LEU A 95 -5.85 5.44 2.51
N VAL A 96 -6.91 6.22 2.35
CA VAL A 96 -8.30 5.75 2.38
C VAL A 96 -9.02 6.35 1.18
N PRO A 97 -9.76 5.56 0.41
CA PRO A 97 -10.50 6.06 -0.74
C PRO A 97 -11.45 7.21 -0.38
N ASN A 98 -11.45 8.25 -1.19
CA ASN A 98 -12.36 9.37 -1.04
C ASN A 98 -13.78 8.98 -1.49
N ARG A 99 -14.65 8.70 -0.55
CA ARG A 99 -16.03 8.23 -0.80
C ARG A 99 -16.90 9.20 -1.61
N ASN A 100 -16.48 10.45 -1.76
CA ASN A 100 -17.22 11.47 -2.51
C ASN A 100 -16.82 11.51 -4.00
N MET A 101 -15.87 10.68 -4.43
CA MET A 101 -15.48 10.60 -5.83
C MET A 101 -16.48 9.75 -6.63
N THR A 102 -16.87 10.26 -7.79
CA THR A 102 -17.69 9.50 -8.75
C THR A 102 -16.87 8.40 -9.41
N ALA A 103 -17.39 7.19 -9.42
CA ALA A 103 -16.78 6.08 -10.14
C ALA A 103 -17.00 6.21 -11.65
N THR A 104 -15.96 5.86 -12.43
CA THR A 104 -16.06 5.70 -13.88
C THR A 104 -16.49 4.28 -14.18
N LYS A 105 -17.57 4.10 -14.92
CA LYS A 105 -17.98 2.78 -15.40
C LYS A 105 -17.04 2.30 -16.50
N VAL A 106 -16.62 1.05 -16.42
CA VAL A 106 -15.79 0.36 -17.42
C VAL A 106 -16.48 -0.96 -17.73
N PRO A 107 -16.68 -1.30 -19.03
CA PRO A 107 -17.21 -2.61 -19.41
C PRO A 107 -16.36 -3.74 -18.83
N ASP A 108 -17.01 -4.70 -18.13
CA ASP A 108 -16.30 -5.82 -17.49
C ASP A 108 -15.84 -6.83 -18.52
N SER A 109 -14.54 -6.94 -18.70
CA SER A 109 -13.86 -7.91 -19.59
C SER A 109 -13.31 -9.11 -18.82
N THR A 110 -13.69 -9.28 -17.55
CA THR A 110 -13.28 -10.43 -16.75
C THR A 110 -13.89 -11.71 -17.33
N PRO A 111 -13.10 -12.74 -17.72
CA PRO A 111 -13.66 -13.99 -18.22
C PRO A 111 -14.66 -14.59 -17.23
N GLY A 112 -15.84 -14.98 -17.71
CA GLY A 112 -16.92 -15.48 -16.84
C GLY A 112 -16.52 -16.66 -15.95
N VAL A 113 -15.62 -17.54 -16.45
CA VAL A 113 -15.06 -18.61 -15.63
C VAL A 113 -14.19 -18.07 -14.45
N VAL A 114 -13.45 -16.98 -14.67
CA VAL A 114 -12.67 -16.33 -13.60
C VAL A 114 -13.61 -15.66 -12.62
N ALA A 115 -14.58 -14.87 -13.10
CA ALA A 115 -15.55 -14.19 -12.25
C ALA A 115 -16.32 -15.16 -11.36
N LYS A 116 -16.69 -16.36 -11.88
CA LYS A 116 -17.42 -17.40 -11.14
C LYS A 116 -16.65 -17.94 -9.93
N TYR A 117 -15.32 -18.05 -10.03
CA TYR A 117 -14.48 -18.67 -8.99
C TYR A 117 -13.61 -17.68 -8.25
N ALA A 118 -13.60 -16.41 -8.63
CA ALA A 118 -12.87 -15.38 -7.91
C ALA A 118 -13.51 -15.16 -6.53
N SER A 119 -12.68 -15.24 -5.48
CA SER A 119 -13.05 -14.79 -4.13
C SER A 119 -13.00 -13.26 -4.05
N ASN A 120 -13.51 -12.69 -2.95
CA ASN A 120 -13.43 -11.23 -2.71
C ASN A 120 -12.15 -10.85 -1.94
N ASP A 121 -11.03 -11.43 -2.35
CA ASP A 121 -9.72 -11.18 -1.75
C ASP A 121 -8.81 -10.33 -2.67
N GLU A 122 -7.59 -10.08 -2.21
CA GLU A 122 -6.59 -9.30 -2.95
C GLU A 122 -6.26 -9.91 -4.33
N GLN A 123 -6.28 -11.25 -4.45
CA GLN A 123 -5.98 -11.93 -5.72
C GLN A 123 -7.11 -11.76 -6.74
N ALA A 124 -8.36 -11.83 -6.28
CA ALA A 124 -9.52 -11.54 -7.13
C ALA A 124 -9.50 -10.08 -7.62
N LEU A 125 -9.11 -9.14 -6.74
CA LEU A 125 -8.93 -7.74 -7.12
C LEU A 125 -7.87 -7.58 -8.21
N LEU A 126 -6.69 -8.18 -8.04
CA LEU A 126 -5.62 -8.14 -9.04
C LEU A 126 -6.05 -8.77 -10.36
N ALA A 127 -6.82 -9.86 -10.33
CA ALA A 127 -7.37 -10.47 -11.55
C ALA A 127 -8.31 -9.49 -12.28
N LYS A 128 -9.27 -8.86 -11.57
CA LYS A 128 -10.17 -7.85 -12.16
C LYS A 128 -9.39 -6.66 -12.72
N VAL A 129 -8.42 -6.12 -11.97
CA VAL A 129 -7.57 -5.01 -12.41
C VAL A 129 -6.83 -5.37 -13.71
N ARG A 130 -6.30 -6.58 -13.81
CA ARG A 130 -5.53 -7.07 -14.98
C ARG A 130 -6.42 -7.29 -16.19
N TYR A 131 -7.50 -8.08 -16.06
CA TYR A 131 -8.38 -8.40 -17.20
C TYR A 131 -9.07 -7.16 -17.76
N ASN A 132 -9.38 -6.19 -16.92
CA ASN A 132 -10.00 -4.93 -17.33
C ASN A 132 -8.99 -3.82 -17.66
N ARG A 133 -7.68 -4.15 -17.68
CA ARG A 133 -6.62 -3.19 -18.00
C ARG A 133 -6.72 -1.87 -17.21
N LEU A 134 -7.15 -1.96 -15.94
CA LEU A 134 -7.40 -0.75 -15.16
C LEU A 134 -6.13 0.05 -14.87
N VAL A 135 -4.97 -0.61 -14.79
CA VAL A 135 -3.67 0.07 -14.65
C VAL A 135 -3.37 0.91 -15.89
N ASP A 136 -3.62 0.36 -17.08
CA ASP A 136 -3.43 1.07 -18.37
C ASP A 136 -4.34 2.29 -18.47
N ILE A 137 -5.64 2.09 -18.19
CA ILE A 137 -6.66 3.15 -18.24
C ILE A 137 -6.31 4.26 -17.24
N PHE A 138 -5.87 3.89 -16.03
CA PHE A 138 -5.56 4.83 -14.97
C PHE A 138 -4.32 5.65 -15.24
N LEU A 139 -3.25 5.01 -15.71
CA LEU A 139 -1.96 5.64 -15.93
C LEU A 139 -1.82 6.28 -17.32
N GLY A 140 -2.67 5.90 -18.29
CA GLY A 140 -2.51 6.30 -19.69
C GLY A 140 -1.26 5.71 -20.35
N VAL A 141 -0.81 4.55 -19.90
CA VAL A 141 0.38 3.82 -20.38
C VAL A 141 0.00 2.40 -20.70
N THR A 142 0.46 1.85 -21.82
CA THR A 142 0.24 0.43 -22.14
C THR A 142 1.09 -0.43 -21.20
N CYS A 143 0.44 -1.21 -20.34
CA CYS A 143 1.08 -2.00 -19.30
C CYS A 143 0.90 -3.51 -19.53
N TYR A 144 1.93 -4.27 -19.17
CA TYR A 144 1.96 -5.74 -19.22
C TYR A 144 2.34 -6.28 -17.85
N SER A 145 1.55 -7.23 -17.33
CA SER A 145 1.88 -7.93 -16.09
C SER A 145 3.19 -8.69 -16.26
N LEU A 146 4.19 -8.35 -15.48
CA LEU A 146 5.53 -8.93 -15.54
C LEU A 146 5.68 -10.06 -14.53
N GLN A 147 5.23 -9.85 -13.30
CA GLN A 147 5.37 -10.83 -12.23
C GLN A 147 4.35 -10.62 -11.12
N ASN A 148 3.77 -11.72 -10.61
CA ASN A 148 2.95 -11.75 -9.41
C ASN A 148 3.80 -12.17 -8.22
N HIS A 149 3.50 -11.65 -7.03
CA HIS A 149 4.19 -11.95 -5.77
C HIS A 149 5.71 -11.89 -5.89
N LEU A 150 6.22 -10.75 -6.36
CA LEU A 150 7.66 -10.53 -6.40
C LEU A 150 8.21 -10.47 -4.97
N ARG A 151 8.94 -11.49 -4.57
CA ARG A 151 9.74 -11.49 -3.33
C ARG A 151 11.20 -11.27 -3.67
N THR A 152 11.79 -10.23 -3.09
CA THR A 152 13.19 -9.88 -3.33
C THR A 152 13.81 -9.28 -2.08
N THR A 153 15.15 -9.16 -2.09
CA THR A 153 15.89 -8.47 -1.03
C THR A 153 16.42 -7.16 -1.57
N VAL A 154 16.13 -6.07 -0.84
CA VAL A 154 16.68 -4.74 -1.14
C VAL A 154 17.71 -4.38 -0.07
N PRO A 155 18.92 -3.94 -0.44
CA PRO A 155 19.93 -3.51 0.52
C PRO A 155 19.38 -2.46 1.51
N GLY A 156 19.65 -2.65 2.80
CA GLY A 156 19.15 -1.76 3.86
C GLY A 156 17.70 -1.98 4.30
N LEU A 157 16.85 -2.55 3.45
CA LEU A 157 15.45 -2.84 3.78
C LEU A 157 15.19 -4.30 4.17
N GLY A 158 15.97 -5.23 3.62
CA GLY A 158 15.76 -6.67 3.78
C GLY A 158 14.76 -7.22 2.75
N GLN A 159 14.02 -8.25 3.13
CA GLN A 159 13.04 -8.88 2.25
C GLN A 159 11.82 -7.98 2.05
N VAL A 160 11.42 -7.81 0.79
CA VAL A 160 10.27 -7.02 0.34
C VAL A 160 9.41 -7.89 -0.55
N GLU A 161 8.10 -7.66 -0.51
CA GLU A 161 7.11 -8.33 -1.34
C GLU A 161 6.22 -7.27 -2.00
N THR A 162 6.04 -7.40 -3.33
CA THR A 162 5.13 -6.61 -4.16
C THR A 162 4.06 -7.56 -4.70
N ASP A 163 2.78 -7.21 -4.61
CA ASP A 163 1.69 -8.10 -4.97
C ASP A 163 1.66 -8.37 -6.46
N GLU A 164 1.83 -7.35 -7.29
CA GLU A 164 1.98 -7.50 -8.75
C GLU A 164 2.92 -6.43 -9.30
N LEU A 165 3.66 -6.76 -10.35
CA LEU A 165 4.57 -5.87 -11.03
C LEU A 165 4.21 -5.82 -12.53
N TYR A 166 4.06 -4.61 -13.06
CA TYR A 166 3.86 -4.37 -14.49
C TYR A 166 5.06 -3.66 -15.09
N VAL A 167 5.31 -3.90 -16.36
CA VAL A 167 6.17 -3.07 -17.20
C VAL A 167 5.29 -2.34 -18.23
N GLY A 168 5.57 -1.06 -18.46
CA GLY A 168 4.75 -0.23 -19.34
C GLY A 168 5.59 0.53 -20.36
N VAL A 169 4.93 0.92 -21.47
CA VAL A 169 5.52 1.77 -22.51
C VAL A 169 4.50 2.83 -22.91
N ASP A 170 4.92 4.09 -22.97
CA ASP A 170 4.09 5.18 -23.44
C ASP A 170 4.29 5.47 -24.94
N LYS A 171 3.53 6.41 -25.47
CA LYS A 171 3.59 6.83 -26.88
C LYS A 171 4.93 7.48 -27.30
N LYS A 172 5.77 7.85 -26.32
CA LYS A 172 7.11 8.43 -26.57
C LYS A 172 8.22 7.38 -26.52
N GLY A 173 7.88 6.11 -26.20
CA GLY A 173 8.83 5.04 -26.00
C GLY A 173 9.48 5.04 -24.60
N SER A 174 8.98 5.82 -23.65
CA SER A 174 9.45 5.76 -22.27
C SER A 174 9.03 4.47 -21.62
N HIS A 175 9.93 3.83 -20.89
CA HIS A 175 9.64 2.58 -20.19
C HIS A 175 9.33 2.85 -18.71
N TYR A 176 8.32 2.17 -18.23
CA TYR A 176 7.80 2.29 -16.86
C TYR A 176 7.88 0.97 -16.13
N ILE A 177 8.09 1.03 -14.82
CA ILE A 177 7.89 -0.08 -13.90
C ILE A 177 6.80 0.33 -12.91
N VAL A 178 5.75 -0.49 -12.83
CA VAL A 178 4.55 -0.19 -12.04
C VAL A 178 4.34 -1.30 -11.01
N PRO A 179 4.85 -1.13 -9.79
CA PRO A 179 4.49 -2.01 -8.68
C PRO A 179 3.07 -1.72 -8.24
N VAL A 180 2.29 -2.77 -8.01
CA VAL A 180 0.89 -2.67 -7.59
C VAL A 180 0.70 -3.39 -6.26
N GLN A 181 0.14 -2.69 -5.28
CA GLN A 181 -0.34 -3.25 -4.02
C GLN A 181 -1.85 -3.37 -4.06
N ALA A 182 -2.40 -4.51 -3.65
CA ALA A 182 -3.83 -4.74 -3.58
C ALA A 182 -4.31 -4.84 -2.14
N LYS A 183 -5.48 -4.28 -1.84
CA LYS A 183 -6.14 -4.42 -0.55
C LYS A 183 -7.60 -4.77 -0.72
N GLY A 184 -8.01 -5.87 -0.09
CA GLY A 184 -9.39 -6.31 -0.04
C GLY A 184 -10.11 -5.86 1.23
N GLY A 185 -11.42 -5.70 1.16
CA GLY A 185 -12.29 -5.53 2.32
C GLY A 185 -11.87 -4.43 3.29
N ALA A 186 -11.58 -4.81 4.53
CA ALA A 186 -11.22 -3.89 5.63
C ALA A 186 -9.72 -3.62 5.76
N ASP A 187 -8.87 -4.24 4.94
CA ASP A 187 -7.43 -4.05 5.00
C ASP A 187 -7.04 -2.65 4.55
N LYS A 188 -5.95 -2.14 5.13
CA LYS A 188 -5.50 -0.77 4.89
C LYS A 188 -4.20 -0.76 4.10
N LEU A 189 -4.13 0.15 3.16
CA LEU A 189 -2.87 0.48 2.49
C LEU A 189 -1.87 1.02 3.51
N SER A 190 -0.61 0.62 3.34
CA SER A 190 0.50 1.09 4.16
C SER A 190 1.50 1.87 3.32
N ILE A 191 1.80 3.10 3.75
CA ILE A 191 2.83 3.93 3.10
C ILE A 191 4.18 3.20 3.06
N VAL A 192 4.47 2.36 4.05
CA VAL A 192 5.71 1.57 4.11
C VAL A 192 5.79 0.57 2.97
N GLN A 193 4.65 -0.01 2.52
CA GLN A 193 4.64 -0.91 1.36
C GLN A 193 4.99 -0.14 0.09
N ILE A 194 4.40 1.04 -0.10
CA ILE A 194 4.68 1.89 -1.27
C ILE A 194 6.15 2.34 -1.29
N GLU A 195 6.69 2.77 -0.14
CA GLU A 195 8.12 3.12 -0.02
C GLU A 195 9.03 1.94 -0.39
N GLN A 196 8.65 0.72 0.00
CA GLN A 196 9.39 -0.49 -0.34
C GLN A 196 9.31 -0.82 -1.83
N ASP A 197 8.15 -0.64 -2.45
CA ASP A 197 7.96 -0.84 -3.89
C ASP A 197 8.83 0.13 -4.70
N ILE A 198 8.89 1.40 -4.30
CA ILE A 198 9.79 2.40 -4.91
C ILE A 198 11.25 1.95 -4.77
N ALA A 199 11.65 1.48 -3.60
CA ALA A 199 13.01 1.00 -3.37
C ALA A 199 13.35 -0.26 -4.19
N VAL A 200 12.38 -1.18 -4.39
CA VAL A 200 12.52 -2.33 -5.30
C VAL A 200 12.76 -1.85 -6.72
N CYS A 201 11.94 -0.90 -7.18
CA CYS A 201 12.05 -0.36 -8.54
C CYS A 201 13.40 0.32 -8.76
N SER A 202 13.82 1.19 -7.86
CA SER A 202 15.12 1.88 -7.95
C SER A 202 16.31 0.91 -7.93
N HIS A 203 16.19 -0.21 -7.18
CA HIS A 203 17.26 -1.19 -7.08
C HIS A 203 17.32 -2.14 -8.28
N LYS A 204 16.16 -2.64 -8.75
CA LYS A 204 16.11 -3.67 -9.80
C LYS A 204 15.97 -3.10 -11.21
N PHE A 205 15.33 -1.93 -11.34
CA PHE A 205 14.94 -1.34 -12.62
C PHE A 205 15.36 0.15 -12.70
N PRO A 206 16.65 0.47 -12.47
CA PRO A 206 17.09 1.87 -12.30
C PRO A 206 16.92 2.73 -13.55
N LEU A 207 16.69 2.12 -14.72
CA LEU A 207 16.49 2.84 -15.98
C LEU A 207 15.01 3.07 -16.32
N LEU A 208 14.10 2.50 -15.55
CA LEU A 208 12.67 2.62 -15.79
C LEU A 208 12.04 3.66 -14.85
N ILE A 209 11.03 4.37 -15.35
CA ILE A 209 10.27 5.33 -14.55
C ILE A 209 9.35 4.56 -13.62
N CYS A 210 9.54 4.70 -12.31
CA CYS A 210 8.69 4.05 -11.32
C CYS A 210 7.39 4.83 -11.13
N ARG A 211 6.24 4.15 -11.27
CA ARG A 211 4.90 4.68 -10.99
C ARG A 211 4.14 3.72 -10.06
N PRO A 212 4.32 3.84 -8.74
CA PRO A 212 3.68 2.94 -7.79
C PRO A 212 2.16 3.14 -7.78
N VAL A 213 1.42 2.03 -7.78
CA VAL A 213 -0.04 2.02 -7.75
C VAL A 213 -0.52 1.19 -6.57
N ALA A 214 -1.64 1.57 -5.99
CA ALA A 214 -2.40 0.70 -5.11
C ALA A 214 -3.84 0.57 -5.60
N ALA A 215 -4.41 -0.62 -5.43
CA ALA A 215 -5.79 -0.94 -5.72
C ALA A 215 -6.51 -1.35 -4.43
N GLN A 216 -7.71 -0.83 -4.21
CA GLN A 216 -8.53 -1.19 -3.05
C GLN A 216 -9.98 -1.42 -3.46
N PHE A 217 -10.55 -2.56 -3.03
CA PHE A 217 -12.00 -2.76 -3.08
C PHE A 217 -12.69 -1.82 -2.10
N MET A 218 -13.73 -1.17 -2.61
CA MET A 218 -14.69 -0.42 -1.82
C MET A 218 -16.04 -1.16 -1.77
N GLN A 219 -17.01 -0.56 -1.07
CA GLN A 219 -18.41 -0.98 -1.16
C GLN A 219 -18.94 -0.81 -2.60
N ASP A 220 -20.03 -1.48 -2.93
CA ASP A 220 -20.73 -1.39 -4.23
C ASP A 220 -19.84 -1.78 -5.43
N GLU A 221 -18.90 -2.70 -5.21
CA GLU A 221 -17.97 -3.23 -6.22
C GLU A 221 -17.08 -2.16 -6.89
N ILE A 222 -16.89 -1.03 -6.23
CA ILE A 222 -16.00 0.04 -6.70
C ILE A 222 -14.55 -0.35 -6.41
N ILE A 223 -13.68 -0.12 -7.39
CA ILE A 223 -12.24 -0.27 -7.30
C ILE A 223 -11.62 1.12 -7.26
N ALA A 224 -11.00 1.49 -6.15
CA ALA A 224 -10.19 2.70 -6.06
C ALA A 224 -8.75 2.38 -6.47
N LEU A 225 -8.19 3.16 -7.39
CA LEU A 225 -6.79 3.15 -7.75
C LEU A 225 -6.11 4.44 -7.29
N PHE A 226 -4.94 4.28 -6.71
CA PHE A 226 -4.08 5.37 -6.27
C PHE A 226 -2.75 5.29 -6.99
N GLU A 227 -2.27 6.40 -7.49
CA GLU A 227 -0.90 6.56 -7.92
C GLU A 227 -0.13 7.35 -6.87
N PHE A 228 1.11 6.95 -6.62
CA PHE A 228 1.97 7.60 -5.65
C PHE A 228 3.18 8.23 -6.31
N GLU A 229 3.67 9.29 -5.69
CA GLU A 229 4.93 9.94 -6.05
C GLU A 229 5.79 10.21 -4.83
N GLU A 230 7.09 10.25 -5.03
CA GLU A 230 8.05 10.62 -4.00
C GLU A 230 8.39 12.11 -4.12
N GLY A 231 8.01 12.89 -3.13
CA GLY A 231 8.31 14.31 -3.02
C GLY A 231 9.24 14.62 -1.85
N GLU A 232 9.55 15.89 -1.65
CA GLU A 232 10.44 16.36 -0.56
C GLU A 232 9.97 15.95 0.85
N LYS A 233 8.66 15.76 1.05
CA LYS A 233 8.05 15.37 2.33
C LYS A 233 7.87 13.86 2.48
N GLY A 234 8.37 13.08 1.53
CA GLY A 234 8.16 11.63 1.43
C GLY A 234 7.11 11.26 0.40
N VAL A 235 6.64 10.02 0.43
CA VAL A 235 5.67 9.49 -0.52
C VAL A 235 4.27 10.07 -0.25
N GLY A 236 3.62 10.55 -1.31
CA GLY A 236 2.27 11.10 -1.31
C GLY A 236 1.41 10.51 -2.41
N ILE A 237 0.10 10.78 -2.37
CA ILE A 237 -0.84 10.42 -3.43
C ILE A 237 -0.75 11.48 -4.52
N ALA A 238 -0.36 11.07 -5.73
CA ALA A 238 -0.33 11.92 -6.93
C ALA A 238 -1.71 11.97 -7.60
N SER A 239 -2.41 10.83 -7.65
CA SER A 239 -3.70 10.70 -8.33
C SER A 239 -4.56 9.63 -7.66
N GLU A 240 -5.88 9.83 -7.68
CA GLU A 240 -6.88 8.86 -7.25
C GLU A 240 -8.01 8.82 -8.28
N LYS A 241 -8.43 7.60 -8.67
CA LYS A 241 -9.59 7.36 -9.53
C LYS A 241 -10.36 6.15 -9.05
N HIS A 242 -11.68 6.20 -9.25
CA HIS A 242 -12.59 5.12 -8.92
C HIS A 242 -13.18 4.54 -10.18
N TYR A 243 -13.25 3.20 -10.22
CA TYR A 243 -13.80 2.45 -11.34
C TYR A 243 -14.88 1.50 -10.85
N LYS A 244 -15.93 1.33 -11.64
CA LYS A 244 -16.96 0.31 -11.46
C LYS A 244 -17.01 -0.54 -12.71
N LEU A 245 -16.78 -1.85 -12.55
CA LEU A 245 -16.93 -2.80 -13.63
C LEU A 245 -18.41 -3.12 -13.81
N VAL A 246 -18.92 -2.99 -15.01
CA VAL A 246 -20.35 -3.14 -15.33
C VAL A 246 -20.53 -3.94 -16.62
N PRO A 247 -21.70 -4.58 -16.84
CA PRO A 247 -22.05 -5.07 -18.15
C PRO A 247 -21.91 -3.98 -19.22
N PRO A 248 -21.48 -4.29 -20.44
CA PRO A 248 -21.27 -3.28 -21.49
C PRO A 248 -22.48 -2.39 -21.75
N GLU A 249 -23.69 -2.93 -21.66
CA GLU A 249 -24.97 -2.26 -21.83
C GLU A 249 -25.29 -1.24 -20.72
N ASP A 250 -24.65 -1.34 -19.56
CA ASP A 250 -24.84 -0.40 -18.45
C ASP A 250 -23.99 0.87 -18.56
N VAL A 251 -23.11 0.96 -19.57
CA VAL A 251 -22.44 2.20 -19.95
C VAL A 251 -23.37 2.98 -20.88
N THR A 252 -24.06 3.98 -20.33
CA THR A 252 -25.08 4.76 -21.05
C THR A 252 -24.48 5.87 -21.91
N ASP A 253 -25.27 6.37 -22.89
CA ASP A 253 -24.87 7.53 -23.70
C ASP A 253 -24.55 8.75 -22.82
N SER A 254 -25.29 8.95 -21.75
CA SER A 254 -25.04 10.03 -20.77
C SER A 254 -23.71 9.87 -20.07
N ASP A 255 -23.28 8.62 -19.76
CA ASP A 255 -21.95 8.37 -19.22
C ASP A 255 -20.88 8.75 -20.26
N LEU A 256 -21.05 8.34 -21.52
CA LEU A 256 -20.10 8.64 -22.60
C LEU A 256 -19.99 10.15 -22.87
N GLU A 257 -21.11 10.89 -22.87
CA GLU A 257 -21.09 12.35 -22.96
C GLU A 257 -20.32 12.98 -21.81
N THR A 258 -20.56 12.52 -20.60
CA THR A 258 -19.83 12.98 -19.40
C THR A 258 -18.33 12.70 -19.54
N TYR A 259 -17.94 11.51 -20.01
CA TYR A 259 -16.54 11.14 -20.14
C TYR A 259 -15.82 11.92 -21.23
N ARG A 260 -16.51 12.20 -22.35
CA ARG A 260 -15.99 13.02 -23.46
C ARG A 260 -15.61 14.44 -23.02
N THR A 261 -16.36 15.00 -22.07
CA THR A 261 -16.14 16.37 -21.57
C THR A 261 -15.11 16.44 -20.43
N ARG A 262 -14.69 15.31 -19.86
CA ARG A 262 -13.63 15.31 -18.84
C ARG A 262 -12.30 15.70 -19.47
N VAL A 263 -11.84 16.91 -19.15
CA VAL A 263 -10.54 17.39 -19.60
C VAL A 263 -9.45 16.54 -18.92
N SER A 264 -8.67 15.85 -19.73
CA SER A 264 -7.42 15.23 -19.24
C SER A 264 -6.52 16.38 -18.77
N LYS A 265 -6.27 16.49 -17.49
CA LYS A 265 -5.11 17.26 -17.02
C LYS A 265 -3.89 16.46 -17.45
N LEU A 266 -3.27 16.89 -18.56
CA LEU A 266 -1.98 16.43 -19.05
C LEU A 266 -0.87 16.88 -18.10
#